data_e29c074b9d1190fd4ddf5cf058859f0c
#
_entry.id   e29c074b9d1190fd4ddf5cf058859f0c
#
_cell.length_a   1.000
_cell.length_b   1.000
_cell.length_c   1.000
_cell.angle_alpha   90.00
_cell.angle_beta   90.00
_cell.angle_gamma   90.00
#
_symmetry.space_group_name_H-M   'P 1'
#
loop_
_entity.id
_entity.type
_entity.pdbx_description
1 polymer ?
#
loop_
_entity_poly.entity_id
_entity_poly.type
_entity_poly.pdbx_seq_one_letter_code
_entity_poly.pdbx_strand_id
1 'polypeptide(L)'
;MEIREALTFDDVLLVPAKSSVLPSTADTRTQVTRSIALNIPLLSSAMDTVTESSMAICMAQAGGMGVVHRNLTVEEQAREVRRVKRFESGIVYNPITLTPDQTLADAKALQDRYNVTGFPVVDEAGRVVGIVTNRDMRFADRDDTPVRVMMTSERLAILQEPADREEAKSLMKARRIEKLLVTDGQGKLTGLLTLKDTEQAVLNPTACKDELGRLRVAAASTVGDAGFERAQALVDAGVDMIVIDTAHGHSEGVAHAVERAKALSNEVQVVAGNVATAEAVRALIGAGADAIKVGIGPGSICTTRMVAGVGVPQLTAIMDCAQAAGDVPVIADGGIKFSGDFAKAIAAGASCAMVGSMLAGTDESPGETILYQGRSFKAYRGMGSLGAMARGSADRYFQKDAASDKLVPEGIEGQVPYKGAAGNVLHQLVGGLRAAMGYTGCATVEEMRRDCKFVRITGAGLKESHVHDVQITRESPNYRIG
;
A
#
# COMPACT_ATOMS: atom_id res chain seq x y z
N MET A 1 25.75 -32.91 8.59
CA MET A 1 24.89 -31.79 8.18
C MET A 1 23.47 -32.29 8.34
N GLU A 2 22.65 -31.64 9.15
CA GLU A 2 21.23 -31.95 9.29
C GLU A 2 20.43 -31.21 8.22
N ILE A 3 19.57 -31.94 7.50
CA ILE A 3 18.67 -31.37 6.50
C ILE A 3 17.28 -31.31 7.14
N ARG A 4 16.82 -30.09 7.41
CA ARG A 4 15.51 -29.83 8.02
C ARG A 4 14.41 -29.87 6.94
N GLU A 5 13.27 -30.45 7.27
CA GLU A 5 12.08 -30.35 6.45
C GLU A 5 11.47 -28.93 6.53
N ALA A 6 10.98 -28.42 5.40
CA ALA A 6 10.31 -27.13 5.33
C ALA A 6 9.07 -27.20 4.42
N LEU A 7 8.00 -26.52 4.83
CA LEU A 7 6.67 -26.62 4.25
C LEU A 7 6.22 -25.30 3.60
N THR A 8 5.45 -25.41 2.55
CA THR A 8 4.72 -24.29 1.94
C THR A 8 3.21 -24.39 2.21
N PHE A 9 2.41 -23.45 1.67
CA PHE A 9 0.97 -23.45 1.90
C PHE A 9 0.26 -24.66 1.32
N ASP A 10 0.76 -25.25 0.25
CA ASP A 10 0.19 -26.44 -0.40
C ASP A 10 0.41 -27.74 0.42
N ASP A 11 1.32 -27.72 1.39
CA ASP A 11 1.64 -28.90 2.22
C ASP A 11 0.74 -29.06 3.44
N VAL A 12 -0.12 -28.07 3.73
CA VAL A 12 -0.92 -28.06 4.96
C VAL A 12 -2.35 -27.57 4.73
N LEU A 13 -3.25 -27.96 5.66
CA LEU A 13 -4.57 -27.35 5.83
C LEU A 13 -4.76 -26.90 7.27
N LEU A 14 -5.63 -25.91 7.48
CA LEU A 14 -6.10 -25.53 8.81
C LEU A 14 -7.11 -26.55 9.32
N VAL A 15 -6.97 -26.96 10.55
CA VAL A 15 -7.89 -27.90 11.21
C VAL A 15 -9.12 -27.12 11.68
N PRO A 16 -10.34 -27.51 11.27
CA PRO A 16 -11.56 -26.88 11.76
C PRO A 16 -11.73 -27.11 13.28
N ALA A 17 -12.31 -26.14 13.96
CA ALA A 17 -12.53 -26.18 15.39
C ALA A 17 -13.98 -25.85 15.75
N LYS A 18 -14.38 -26.08 17.01
CA LYS A 18 -15.68 -25.62 17.52
C LYS A 18 -15.76 -24.10 17.37
N SER A 19 -16.81 -23.60 16.73
CA SER A 19 -16.97 -22.19 16.44
C SER A 19 -18.35 -21.66 16.79
N SER A 20 -18.38 -20.44 17.30
CA SER A 20 -19.56 -19.59 17.38
C SER A 20 -19.35 -18.29 16.56
N VAL A 21 -18.23 -18.19 15.81
CA VAL A 21 -17.86 -17.03 15.02
C VAL A 21 -18.52 -17.10 13.66
N LEU A 22 -19.29 -16.06 13.31
CA LEU A 22 -19.81 -15.89 11.95
C LEU A 22 -18.81 -15.08 11.11
N PRO A 23 -18.62 -15.42 9.82
CA PRO A 23 -17.73 -14.65 8.94
C PRO A 23 -18.04 -13.15 8.90
N SER A 24 -19.31 -12.76 9.07
CA SER A 24 -19.75 -11.36 9.10
C SER A 24 -19.33 -10.60 10.36
N THR A 25 -19.06 -11.29 11.46
CA THR A 25 -18.67 -10.69 12.75
C THR A 25 -17.19 -10.84 13.07
N ALA A 26 -16.44 -11.57 12.23
CA ALA A 26 -15.00 -11.75 12.39
C ALA A 26 -14.26 -10.42 12.23
N ASP A 27 -13.43 -10.07 13.22
CA ASP A 27 -12.62 -8.84 13.23
C ASP A 27 -11.28 -9.07 12.55
N THR A 28 -11.09 -8.44 11.40
CA THR A 28 -9.87 -8.56 10.58
C THR A 28 -8.81 -7.51 10.89
N ARG A 29 -9.01 -6.67 11.91
CA ARG A 29 -8.03 -5.66 12.32
C ARG A 29 -6.74 -6.30 12.81
N THR A 30 -5.63 -5.67 12.50
CA THR A 30 -4.28 -6.14 12.83
C THR A 30 -3.30 -4.99 12.97
N GLN A 31 -2.10 -5.28 13.45
CA GLN A 31 -0.97 -4.36 13.47
C GLN A 31 -0.03 -4.67 12.30
N VAL A 32 0.28 -3.68 11.46
CA VAL A 32 1.33 -3.81 10.43
C VAL A 32 2.69 -3.43 10.95
N THR A 33 2.73 -2.49 11.90
CA THR A 33 3.88 -2.16 12.76
C THR A 33 3.39 -2.05 14.19
N ARG A 34 4.28 -1.80 15.14
CA ARG A 34 3.87 -1.59 16.55
C ARG A 34 2.91 -0.40 16.74
N SER A 35 2.94 0.59 15.83
CA SER A 35 2.17 1.84 15.95
C SER A 35 1.08 2.01 14.89
N ILE A 36 1.11 1.24 13.80
CA ILE A 36 0.13 1.36 12.71
C ILE A 36 -0.78 0.14 12.69
N ALA A 37 -2.08 0.39 12.88
CA ALA A 37 -3.13 -0.60 12.71
C ALA A 37 -3.71 -0.57 11.30
N LEU A 38 -4.13 -1.74 10.79
CA LEU A 38 -4.90 -1.91 9.57
C LEU A 38 -6.27 -2.53 9.89
N ASN A 39 -7.28 -2.21 9.08
CA ASN A 39 -8.62 -2.81 9.22
C ASN A 39 -8.74 -4.15 8.45
N ILE A 40 -7.88 -4.37 7.48
CA ILE A 40 -7.67 -5.67 6.82
C ILE A 40 -6.17 -5.99 6.78
N PRO A 41 -5.74 -7.25 7.00
CA PRO A 41 -4.34 -7.61 7.12
C PRO A 41 -3.65 -7.80 5.75
N LEU A 42 -3.81 -6.82 4.84
CA LEU A 42 -3.32 -6.88 3.47
C LEU A 42 -2.50 -5.64 3.08
N LEU A 43 -1.36 -5.91 2.42
CA LEU A 43 -0.56 -4.90 1.74
C LEU A 43 -0.42 -5.25 0.25
N SER A 44 -0.31 -4.24 -0.62
CA SER A 44 0.10 -4.44 -2.01
C SER A 44 1.61 -4.34 -2.17
N SER A 45 2.18 -5.23 -3.00
CA SER A 45 3.63 -5.34 -3.18
C SER A 45 4.25 -4.12 -3.86
N ALA A 46 5.48 -3.79 -3.44
CA ALA A 46 6.29 -2.71 -4.01
C ALA A 46 6.89 -3.08 -5.37
N MET A 47 6.02 -3.33 -6.35
CA MET A 47 6.39 -3.74 -7.70
C MET A 47 5.85 -2.76 -8.74
N ASP A 48 6.64 -2.48 -9.76
CA ASP A 48 6.32 -1.49 -10.81
C ASP A 48 5.18 -1.90 -11.75
N THR A 49 4.63 -3.09 -11.55
CA THR A 49 3.41 -3.60 -12.21
C THR A 49 2.27 -3.86 -11.21
N VAL A 50 2.39 -3.38 -9.96
CA VAL A 50 1.38 -3.59 -8.91
C VAL A 50 0.97 -2.29 -8.22
N THR A 51 1.92 -1.51 -7.66
CA THR A 51 1.57 -0.43 -6.74
C THR A 51 2.17 0.93 -7.09
N GLU A 52 1.32 1.80 -7.58
CA GLU A 52 1.46 3.26 -7.59
C GLU A 52 0.31 3.89 -6.81
N SER A 53 0.09 5.20 -6.91
CA SER A 53 -0.92 5.90 -6.10
C SER A 53 -2.34 5.34 -6.26
N SER A 54 -2.76 4.93 -7.46
CA SER A 54 -4.11 4.37 -7.68
C SER A 54 -4.35 3.12 -6.85
N MET A 55 -3.42 2.16 -6.89
CA MET A 55 -3.49 0.95 -6.06
C MET A 55 -3.36 1.27 -4.58
N ALA A 56 -2.44 2.18 -4.19
CA ALA A 56 -2.26 2.56 -2.79
C ALA A 56 -3.52 3.20 -2.19
N ILE A 57 -4.22 4.03 -2.97
CA ILE A 57 -5.51 4.62 -2.59
C ILE A 57 -6.57 3.52 -2.39
N CYS A 58 -6.74 2.62 -3.36
CA CYS A 58 -7.69 1.52 -3.27
C CYS A 58 -7.42 0.63 -2.05
N MET A 59 -6.16 0.29 -1.80
CA MET A 59 -5.76 -0.48 -0.61
C MET A 59 -6.13 0.22 0.69
N ALA A 60 -5.80 1.51 0.81
CA ALA A 60 -6.09 2.28 2.02
C ALA A 60 -7.61 2.47 2.24
N GLN A 61 -8.39 2.71 1.17
CA GLN A 61 -9.85 2.77 1.23
C GLN A 61 -10.49 1.46 1.71
N ALA A 62 -9.92 0.33 1.29
CA ALA A 62 -10.35 -0.99 1.74
C ALA A 62 -9.92 -1.32 3.19
N GLY A 63 -9.06 -0.50 3.79
CA GLY A 63 -8.56 -0.69 5.16
C GLY A 63 -7.19 -1.37 5.26
N GLY A 64 -6.54 -1.65 4.14
CA GLY A 64 -5.15 -2.13 4.04
C GLY A 64 -4.15 -1.00 3.79
N MET A 65 -3.00 -1.30 3.18
CA MET A 65 -1.99 -0.30 2.83
C MET A 65 -1.26 -0.66 1.54
N GLY A 66 -1.06 0.32 0.65
CA GLY A 66 -0.23 0.16 -0.54
C GLY A 66 1.22 0.53 -0.28
N VAL A 67 2.16 -0.24 -0.86
CA VAL A 67 3.59 0.07 -0.82
C VAL A 67 4.05 0.53 -2.20
N VAL A 68 4.25 1.83 -2.38
CA VAL A 68 4.68 2.43 -3.66
C VAL A 68 6.08 1.93 -4.00
N HIS A 69 6.25 1.44 -5.22
CA HIS A 69 7.52 0.89 -5.69
C HIS A 69 8.58 1.98 -5.92
N ARG A 70 9.86 1.57 -5.97
CA ARG A 70 11.01 2.47 -6.13
C ARG A 70 11.63 2.51 -7.54
N ASN A 71 11.08 1.81 -8.52
CA ASN A 71 11.47 1.93 -9.93
C ASN A 71 10.94 3.24 -10.56
N LEU A 72 11.11 4.32 -9.84
CA LEU A 72 10.77 5.71 -10.12
C LEU A 72 11.93 6.58 -9.66
N THR A 73 12.05 7.76 -10.20
CA THR A 73 12.93 8.77 -9.60
C THR A 73 12.45 9.10 -8.19
N VAL A 74 13.33 9.66 -7.37
CA VAL A 74 12.98 10.06 -5.99
C VAL A 74 11.78 11.00 -5.98
N GLU A 75 11.77 11.99 -6.88
CA GLU A 75 10.69 12.98 -6.97
C GLU A 75 9.37 12.37 -7.47
N GLU A 76 9.42 11.45 -8.43
CA GLU A 76 8.22 10.75 -8.92
C GLU A 76 7.58 9.91 -7.83
N GLN A 77 8.39 9.13 -7.09
CA GLN A 77 7.88 8.31 -5.99
C GLN A 77 7.30 9.18 -4.87
N ALA A 78 7.97 10.26 -4.49
CA ALA A 78 7.46 11.23 -3.52
C ALA A 78 6.15 11.90 -4.00
N ARG A 79 6.01 12.13 -5.32
CA ARG A 79 4.76 12.62 -5.92
C ARG A 79 3.63 11.61 -5.79
N GLU A 80 3.89 10.31 -6.00
CA GLU A 80 2.91 9.25 -5.80
C GLU A 80 2.44 9.19 -4.32
N VAL A 81 3.36 9.29 -3.37
CA VAL A 81 3.03 9.38 -1.93
C VAL A 81 2.15 10.60 -1.65
N ARG A 82 2.55 11.80 -2.12
CA ARG A 82 1.75 13.02 -1.95
C ARG A 82 0.34 12.92 -2.56
N ARG A 83 0.18 12.19 -3.67
CA ARG A 83 -1.15 11.92 -4.27
C ARG A 83 -2.05 11.13 -3.32
N VAL A 84 -1.52 10.07 -2.71
CA VAL A 84 -2.28 9.28 -1.73
C VAL A 84 -2.67 10.13 -0.51
N LYS A 85 -1.71 10.87 0.06
CA LYS A 85 -1.93 11.71 1.24
C LYS A 85 -2.95 12.83 1.01
N ARG A 86 -3.09 13.31 -0.23
CA ARG A 86 -4.08 14.33 -0.60
C ARG A 86 -5.44 13.75 -0.96
N PHE A 87 -5.51 12.46 -1.23
CA PHE A 87 -6.75 11.81 -1.61
C PHE A 87 -7.60 11.56 -0.35
N GLU A 88 -8.85 12.07 -0.34
CA GLU A 88 -9.80 11.93 0.77
C GLU A 88 -9.28 12.42 2.13
N SER A 89 -8.45 13.43 2.14
CA SER A 89 -7.89 13.96 3.39
C SER A 89 -8.95 14.57 4.33
N GLY A 90 -10.19 14.64 3.90
CA GLY A 90 -11.28 15.29 4.63
C GLY A 90 -11.03 16.80 4.69
N ILE A 91 -10.07 17.25 5.49
CA ILE A 91 -9.53 18.60 5.46
C ILE A 91 -8.13 18.52 4.83
N VAL A 92 -7.92 19.20 3.71
CA VAL A 92 -6.58 19.36 3.13
C VAL A 92 -5.82 20.37 3.97
N TYR A 93 -5.03 19.91 4.93
CA TYR A 93 -4.17 20.80 5.71
C TYR A 93 -3.06 21.38 4.83
N ASN A 94 -2.71 22.64 5.07
CA ASN A 94 -1.74 23.41 4.28
C ASN A 94 -2.04 23.30 2.76
N PRO A 95 -3.25 23.69 2.31
CA PRO A 95 -3.59 23.62 0.89
C PRO A 95 -2.66 24.54 0.08
N ILE A 96 -2.53 24.23 -1.22
CA ILE A 96 -1.82 25.10 -2.14
C ILE A 96 -2.61 26.40 -2.26
N THR A 97 -1.95 27.52 -2.01
CA THR A 97 -2.54 28.85 -2.00
C THR A 97 -2.06 29.70 -3.17
N LEU A 98 -2.81 30.73 -3.47
CA LEU A 98 -2.42 31.83 -4.32
C LEU A 98 -2.37 33.11 -3.50
N THR A 99 -1.61 34.09 -3.97
CA THR A 99 -1.69 35.48 -3.48
C THR A 99 -2.55 36.31 -4.44
N PRO A 100 -3.12 37.45 -4.00
CA PRO A 100 -3.96 38.31 -4.85
C PRO A 100 -3.29 38.83 -6.13
N ASP A 101 -1.96 38.97 -6.10
CA ASP A 101 -1.16 39.54 -7.20
C ASP A 101 -0.64 38.50 -8.20
N GLN A 102 -0.73 37.21 -7.89
CA GLN A 102 -0.45 36.14 -8.86
C GLN A 102 -1.47 36.16 -9.99
N THR A 103 -1.15 35.49 -11.11
CA THR A 103 -1.92 35.55 -12.35
C THR A 103 -2.68 34.27 -12.63
N LEU A 104 -3.60 34.30 -13.63
CA LEU A 104 -4.26 33.10 -14.15
C LEU A 104 -3.22 32.07 -14.66
N ALA A 105 -2.13 32.51 -15.29
CA ALA A 105 -1.05 31.61 -15.72
C ALA A 105 -0.43 30.87 -14.54
N ASP A 106 -0.17 31.55 -13.43
CA ASP A 106 0.35 30.93 -12.20
C ASP A 106 -0.63 29.90 -11.64
N ALA A 107 -1.93 30.25 -11.63
CA ALA A 107 -2.98 29.34 -11.16
C ALA A 107 -3.07 28.07 -12.03
N LYS A 108 -3.01 28.20 -13.36
CA LYS A 108 -2.99 27.08 -14.30
C LYS A 108 -1.74 26.20 -14.12
N ALA A 109 -0.57 26.80 -13.98
CA ALA A 109 0.69 26.06 -13.74
C ALA A 109 0.63 25.25 -12.43
N LEU A 110 0.06 25.82 -11.36
CA LEU A 110 -0.15 25.11 -10.11
C LEU A 110 -1.23 24.02 -10.24
N GLN A 111 -2.28 24.28 -11.01
CA GLN A 111 -3.31 23.27 -11.30
C GLN A 111 -2.72 22.05 -12.03
N ASP A 112 -1.94 22.26 -13.09
CA ASP A 112 -1.32 21.19 -13.87
C ASP A 112 -0.29 20.42 -13.04
N ARG A 113 0.52 21.15 -12.26
CA ARG A 113 1.56 20.55 -11.41
C ARG A 113 0.99 19.71 -10.28
N TYR A 114 -0.11 20.14 -9.66
CA TYR A 114 -0.61 19.55 -8.42
C TYR A 114 -1.98 18.90 -8.56
N ASN A 115 -2.59 18.96 -9.74
CA ASN A 115 -3.93 18.40 -10.04
C ASN A 115 -5.01 18.85 -9.02
N VAL A 116 -5.04 20.15 -8.72
CA VAL A 116 -6.02 20.74 -7.80
C VAL A 116 -7.04 21.60 -8.57
N THR A 117 -8.27 21.66 -8.09
CA THR A 117 -9.41 22.30 -8.78
C THR A 117 -9.83 23.62 -8.16
N GLY A 118 -9.02 24.17 -7.27
CA GLY A 118 -9.27 25.47 -6.65
C GLY A 118 -8.27 25.76 -5.56
N PHE A 119 -8.05 27.05 -5.34
CA PHE A 119 -7.01 27.57 -4.50
C PHE A 119 -7.58 28.58 -3.50
N PRO A 120 -7.35 28.41 -2.19
CA PRO A 120 -7.48 29.50 -1.25
C PRO A 120 -6.54 30.63 -1.63
N VAL A 121 -7.00 31.87 -1.49
CA VAL A 121 -6.18 33.07 -1.68
C VAL A 121 -5.89 33.68 -0.32
N VAL A 122 -4.60 33.91 -0.04
CA VAL A 122 -4.14 34.40 1.25
C VAL A 122 -3.31 35.68 1.10
N ASP A 123 -3.36 36.54 2.13
CA ASP A 123 -2.49 37.69 2.25
C ASP A 123 -1.06 37.29 2.72
N GLU A 124 -0.15 38.26 2.84
CA GLU A 124 1.22 38.05 3.31
C GLU A 124 1.29 37.48 4.75
N ALA A 125 0.26 37.68 5.55
CA ALA A 125 0.14 37.12 6.90
C ALA A 125 -0.45 35.69 6.92
N GLY A 126 -0.82 35.14 5.75
CA GLY A 126 -1.45 33.84 5.60
C GLY A 126 -2.95 33.82 5.94
N ARG A 127 -3.60 34.99 6.08
CA ARG A 127 -5.03 35.10 6.32
C ARG A 127 -5.80 34.96 5.01
N VAL A 128 -6.96 34.30 5.10
CA VAL A 128 -7.82 34.08 3.95
C VAL A 128 -8.42 35.41 3.46
N VAL A 129 -8.21 35.73 2.17
CA VAL A 129 -8.79 36.89 1.50
C VAL A 129 -9.70 36.51 0.33
N GLY A 130 -9.68 35.25 -0.11
CA GLY A 130 -10.54 34.78 -1.20
C GLY A 130 -10.36 33.28 -1.50
N ILE A 131 -11.07 32.87 -2.54
CA ILE A 131 -10.94 31.54 -3.15
C ILE A 131 -11.05 31.65 -4.68
N VAL A 132 -10.22 30.91 -5.41
CA VAL A 132 -10.32 30.75 -6.87
C VAL A 132 -10.61 29.28 -7.19
N THR A 133 -11.60 29.05 -8.03
CA THR A 133 -12.00 27.71 -8.47
C THR A 133 -11.86 27.58 -9.99
N ASN A 134 -11.97 26.35 -10.53
CA ASN A 134 -12.01 26.12 -11.97
C ASN A 134 -13.11 26.95 -12.66
N ARG A 135 -14.21 27.22 -11.98
CA ARG A 135 -15.29 28.06 -12.51
C ARG A 135 -14.81 29.50 -12.73
N ASP A 136 -14.14 30.06 -11.75
CA ASP A 136 -13.63 31.44 -11.81
C ASP A 136 -12.55 31.56 -12.90
N MET A 137 -11.64 30.60 -13.01
CA MET A 137 -10.58 30.58 -14.03
C MET A 137 -11.11 30.46 -15.45
N ARG A 138 -12.27 29.81 -15.69
CA ARG A 138 -12.89 29.68 -17.01
C ARG A 138 -13.45 31.01 -17.57
N PHE A 139 -13.75 31.96 -16.71
CA PHE A 139 -14.28 33.26 -17.11
C PHE A 139 -13.23 34.35 -17.20
N ALA A 140 -11.96 34.01 -16.98
CA ALA A 140 -10.86 34.94 -17.16
C ALA A 140 -10.27 34.78 -18.56
N ASP A 141 -10.31 35.88 -19.34
CA ASP A 141 -9.98 35.88 -20.78
C ASP A 141 -8.47 35.94 -21.07
N ARG A 142 -7.63 36.35 -20.11
CA ARG A 142 -6.21 36.60 -20.30
C ARG A 142 -5.36 35.94 -19.23
N ASP A 143 -4.25 35.35 -19.63
CA ASP A 143 -3.33 34.63 -18.72
C ASP A 143 -2.65 35.57 -17.70
N ASP A 144 -2.54 36.86 -17.99
CA ASP A 144 -2.00 37.90 -17.10
C ASP A 144 -3.05 38.48 -16.13
N THR A 145 -4.30 37.98 -16.14
CA THR A 145 -5.37 38.45 -15.23
C THR A 145 -4.96 38.14 -13.78
N PRO A 146 -4.89 39.19 -12.90
CA PRO A 146 -4.55 38.99 -11.49
C PRO A 146 -5.61 38.20 -10.74
N VAL A 147 -5.20 37.35 -9.79
CA VAL A 147 -6.07 36.51 -8.97
C VAL A 147 -7.14 37.35 -8.25
N ARG A 148 -6.80 38.53 -7.75
CA ARG A 148 -7.76 39.44 -7.07
C ARG A 148 -8.96 39.86 -7.92
N VAL A 149 -8.83 39.80 -9.24
CA VAL A 149 -9.94 40.19 -10.18
C VAL A 149 -10.91 39.01 -10.38
N MET A 150 -10.41 37.79 -10.33
CA MET A 150 -11.23 36.59 -10.58
C MET A 150 -11.64 35.83 -9.33
N MET A 151 -11.01 36.08 -8.16
CA MET A 151 -11.33 35.38 -6.93
C MET A 151 -12.71 35.78 -6.38
N THR A 152 -13.36 34.85 -5.73
CA THR A 152 -14.49 35.15 -4.84
C THR A 152 -13.92 35.62 -3.52
N SER A 153 -14.22 36.87 -3.10
CA SER A 153 -13.77 37.49 -1.86
C SER A 153 -14.92 37.82 -0.89
N GLU A 154 -16.13 37.91 -1.39
CA GLU A 154 -17.31 38.19 -0.58
C GLU A 154 -18.03 36.92 -0.16
N ARG A 155 -18.62 36.92 1.06
CA ARG A 155 -19.43 35.82 1.61
C ARG A 155 -18.69 34.47 1.59
N LEU A 156 -17.40 34.48 1.84
CA LEU A 156 -16.59 33.27 1.94
C LEU A 156 -17.21 32.27 2.94
N ALA A 157 -17.23 31.02 2.56
CA ALA A 157 -17.61 29.95 3.47
C ALA A 157 -16.37 29.51 4.25
N ILE A 158 -16.37 29.82 5.53
CA ILE A 158 -15.24 29.57 6.42
C ILE A 158 -15.78 28.81 7.65
N LEU A 159 -15.07 27.77 8.08
CA LEU A 159 -15.19 27.14 9.39
C LEU A 159 -13.93 27.42 10.21
N GLN A 160 -14.11 27.55 11.53
CA GLN A 160 -13.00 27.63 12.46
C GLN A 160 -12.62 26.24 12.97
N GLU A 161 -11.33 26.02 13.22
CA GLU A 161 -10.87 24.81 13.91
C GLU A 161 -11.33 24.79 15.38
N PRO A 162 -11.71 23.59 15.89
CA PRO A 162 -11.83 22.29 15.22
C PRO A 162 -13.07 22.21 14.33
N ALA A 163 -12.90 21.93 13.03
CA ALA A 163 -13.99 21.92 12.07
C ALA A 163 -14.80 20.61 12.16
N ASP A 164 -16.09 20.72 12.44
CA ASP A 164 -17.01 19.58 12.43
C ASP A 164 -17.43 19.23 10.99
N ARG A 165 -17.38 17.94 10.64
CA ARG A 165 -17.67 17.46 9.27
C ARG A 165 -19.15 17.55 8.90
N GLU A 166 -20.06 17.33 9.82
CA GLU A 166 -21.49 17.41 9.55
C GLU A 166 -21.92 18.89 9.43
N GLU A 167 -21.33 19.77 10.21
CA GLU A 167 -21.51 21.22 10.06
C GLU A 167 -20.98 21.69 8.70
N ALA A 168 -19.77 21.24 8.31
CA ALA A 168 -19.17 21.53 7.00
C ALA A 168 -20.08 21.10 5.85
N LYS A 169 -20.58 19.86 5.88
CA LYS A 169 -21.47 19.29 4.87
C LYS A 169 -22.80 20.05 4.79
N SER A 170 -23.36 20.42 5.93
CA SER A 170 -24.58 21.21 6.03
C SER A 170 -24.41 22.60 5.43
N LEU A 171 -23.27 23.26 5.74
CA LEU A 171 -22.93 24.58 5.21
C LEU A 171 -22.69 24.54 3.70
N MET A 172 -21.97 23.53 3.19
CA MET A 172 -21.74 23.33 1.75
C MET A 172 -23.06 23.15 1.01
N LYS A 173 -23.97 22.30 1.52
CA LYS A 173 -25.31 22.10 0.93
C LYS A 173 -26.15 23.35 0.93
N ALA A 174 -26.20 24.04 2.07
CA ALA A 174 -27.00 25.28 2.22
C ALA A 174 -26.54 26.40 1.27
N ARG A 175 -25.21 26.52 1.06
CA ARG A 175 -24.63 27.54 0.19
C ARG A 175 -24.38 27.05 -1.26
N ARG A 176 -24.66 25.78 -1.56
CA ARG A 176 -24.42 25.13 -2.87
C ARG A 176 -22.98 25.30 -3.37
N ILE A 177 -22.03 25.07 -2.49
CA ILE A 177 -20.59 25.15 -2.74
C ILE A 177 -19.92 23.78 -2.55
N GLU A 178 -18.82 23.55 -3.27
CA GLU A 178 -18.05 22.28 -3.21
C GLU A 178 -16.80 22.39 -2.36
N LYS A 179 -16.43 23.61 -1.93
CA LYS A 179 -15.20 23.89 -1.18
C LYS A 179 -15.47 24.84 -0.02
N LEU A 180 -14.84 24.56 1.10
CA LEU A 180 -15.00 25.31 2.32
C LEU A 180 -13.61 25.53 2.96
N LEU A 181 -13.33 26.78 3.32
CA LEU A 181 -12.07 27.18 3.92
C LEU A 181 -12.10 26.90 5.42
N VAL A 182 -10.98 26.41 5.95
CA VAL A 182 -10.81 26.19 7.40
C VAL A 182 -9.72 27.14 7.90
N THR A 183 -10.01 27.87 8.99
CA THR A 183 -9.12 28.86 9.57
C THR A 183 -8.96 28.64 11.07
N ASP A 184 -7.84 29.11 11.61
CA ASP A 184 -7.68 29.26 13.06
C ASP A 184 -8.50 30.42 13.62
N GLY A 185 -8.41 30.64 14.93
CA GLY A 185 -9.10 31.75 15.62
C GLY A 185 -8.63 33.16 15.22
N GLN A 186 -7.55 33.27 14.41
CA GLN A 186 -7.01 34.53 13.91
C GLN A 186 -7.30 34.76 12.42
N GLY A 187 -8.05 33.83 11.79
CA GLY A 187 -8.41 33.89 10.37
C GLY A 187 -7.29 33.43 9.41
N LYS A 188 -6.22 32.83 9.94
CA LYS A 188 -5.16 32.24 9.14
C LYS A 188 -5.63 30.91 8.58
N LEU A 189 -5.35 30.67 7.30
CA LEU A 189 -5.73 29.42 6.63
C LEU A 189 -5.02 28.23 7.25
N THR A 190 -5.79 27.24 7.71
CA THR A 190 -5.28 25.97 8.22
C THR A 190 -5.66 24.81 7.30
N GLY A 191 -6.79 24.93 6.57
CA GLY A 191 -7.25 23.84 5.70
C GLY A 191 -8.26 24.25 4.63
N LEU A 192 -8.48 23.31 3.73
CA LEU A 192 -9.53 23.35 2.70
C LEU A 192 -10.30 22.03 2.74
N LEU A 193 -11.63 22.09 2.84
CA LEU A 193 -12.51 20.92 2.87
C LEU A 193 -13.32 20.89 1.59
N THR A 194 -13.43 19.70 0.94
CA THR A 194 -14.25 19.56 -0.27
C THR A 194 -15.45 18.64 -0.03
N LEU A 195 -16.53 18.86 -0.78
CA LEU A 195 -17.73 18.03 -0.70
C LEU A 195 -17.41 16.57 -1.03
N LYS A 196 -16.57 16.35 -2.03
CA LYS A 196 -16.11 15.02 -2.43
C LYS A 196 -15.41 14.27 -1.27
N ASP A 197 -14.59 14.95 -0.50
CA ASP A 197 -13.90 14.35 0.64
C ASP A 197 -14.86 13.93 1.75
N THR A 198 -15.93 14.71 1.97
CA THR A 198 -16.98 14.37 2.96
C THR A 198 -17.83 13.17 2.52
N GLU A 199 -18.10 13.04 1.23
CA GLU A 199 -18.85 11.91 0.66
C GLU A 199 -18.03 10.62 0.68
N GLN A 200 -16.76 10.67 0.30
CA GLN A 200 -15.87 9.51 0.30
C GLN A 200 -15.63 8.96 1.71
N ALA A 201 -15.57 9.80 2.72
CA ALA A 201 -15.43 9.35 4.11
C ALA A 201 -16.62 8.48 4.56
N VAL A 202 -17.81 8.72 4.03
CA VAL A 202 -19.01 7.92 4.30
C VAL A 202 -18.99 6.60 3.51
N LEU A 203 -18.44 6.62 2.28
CA LEU A 203 -18.38 5.43 1.42
C LEU A 203 -17.34 4.42 1.91
N ASN A 204 -16.24 4.88 2.53
CA ASN A 204 -15.13 4.04 2.98
C ASN A 204 -14.92 4.15 4.51
N PRO A 205 -15.87 3.66 5.34
CA PRO A 205 -15.80 3.81 6.80
C PRO A 205 -14.64 3.02 7.43
N THR A 206 -14.14 2.00 6.73
CA THR A 206 -13.02 1.15 7.18
C THR A 206 -11.68 1.60 6.61
N ALA A 207 -11.60 2.74 5.92
CA ALA A 207 -10.35 3.22 5.33
C ALA A 207 -9.25 3.37 6.38
N CYS A 208 -8.03 2.97 6.01
CA CYS A 208 -6.83 3.12 6.84
C CYS A 208 -6.34 4.57 6.74
N LYS A 209 -6.52 5.33 7.83
CA LYS A 209 -6.22 6.76 7.91
C LYS A 209 -5.28 7.08 9.07
N ASP A 210 -4.51 8.15 8.89
CA ASP A 210 -3.71 8.74 9.96
C ASP A 210 -4.56 9.64 10.89
N GLU A 211 -3.93 10.20 11.91
CA GLU A 211 -4.57 11.05 12.92
C GLU A 211 -5.15 12.35 12.31
N LEU A 212 -4.66 12.76 11.14
CA LEU A 212 -5.16 13.90 10.38
C LEU A 212 -6.29 13.51 9.39
N GLY A 213 -6.71 12.24 9.41
CA GLY A 213 -7.75 11.71 8.52
C GLY A 213 -7.31 11.49 7.07
N ARG A 214 -6.00 11.53 6.77
CA ARG A 214 -5.45 11.24 5.45
C ARG A 214 -5.21 9.74 5.28
N LEU A 215 -5.36 9.24 4.06
CA LEU A 215 -5.06 7.84 3.76
C LEU A 215 -3.60 7.51 4.10
N ARG A 216 -3.38 6.36 4.74
CA ARG A 216 -2.03 5.86 5.02
C ARG A 216 -1.41 5.23 3.79
N VAL A 217 -0.11 5.44 3.62
CA VAL A 217 0.68 4.92 2.50
C VAL A 217 2.08 4.54 2.94
N ALA A 218 2.56 3.43 2.39
CA ALA A 218 3.96 3.03 2.50
C ALA A 218 4.71 3.24 1.18
N ALA A 219 6.03 3.30 1.24
CA ALA A 219 6.88 3.36 0.06
C ALA A 219 8.20 2.62 0.28
N ALA A 220 8.67 1.97 -0.79
CA ALA A 220 9.92 1.23 -0.76
C ALA A 220 11.13 2.15 -0.90
N SER A 221 12.17 1.85 -0.13
CA SER A 221 13.51 2.41 -0.26
C SER A 221 14.55 1.29 -0.35
N THR A 222 15.82 1.64 -0.44
CA THR A 222 16.95 0.73 -0.59
C THR A 222 18.06 1.07 0.40
N VAL A 223 19.21 0.43 0.24
CA VAL A 223 20.40 0.65 1.07
C VAL A 223 21.29 1.78 0.56
N GLY A 224 22.26 2.21 1.37
CA GLY A 224 23.27 3.22 1.02
C GLY A 224 22.73 4.66 0.97
N ASP A 225 23.53 5.58 0.43
CA ASP A 225 23.18 7.00 0.40
C ASP A 225 21.98 7.31 -0.50
N ALA A 226 21.88 6.67 -1.65
CA ALA A 226 20.72 6.81 -2.52
C ALA A 226 19.42 6.35 -1.85
N GLY A 227 19.49 5.31 -1.01
CA GLY A 227 18.36 4.86 -0.18
C GLY A 227 18.00 5.87 0.89
N PHE A 228 18.98 6.49 1.50
CA PHE A 228 18.77 7.52 2.52
C PHE A 228 18.15 8.79 1.94
N GLU A 229 18.67 9.32 0.82
CA GLU A 229 18.09 10.47 0.12
C GLU A 229 16.62 10.21 -0.27
N ARG A 230 16.34 9.01 -0.76
CA ARG A 230 14.97 8.58 -1.09
C ARG A 230 14.09 8.54 0.16
N ALA A 231 14.57 7.96 1.25
CA ALA A 231 13.85 7.91 2.52
C ALA A 231 13.51 9.30 3.04
N GLN A 232 14.46 10.25 2.98
CA GLN A 232 14.26 11.65 3.36
C GLN A 232 13.13 12.29 2.52
N ALA A 233 13.19 12.16 1.19
CA ALA A 233 12.17 12.72 0.31
C ALA A 233 10.77 12.10 0.53
N LEU A 234 10.71 10.83 0.92
CA LEU A 234 9.46 10.14 1.27
C LEU A 234 8.90 10.66 2.61
N VAL A 235 9.76 10.89 3.60
CA VAL A 235 9.37 11.52 4.88
C VAL A 235 8.81 12.92 4.62
N ASP A 236 9.48 13.72 3.80
CA ASP A 236 9.02 15.07 3.41
C ASP A 236 7.71 15.05 2.61
N ALA A 237 7.43 13.93 1.92
CA ALA A 237 6.16 13.71 1.24
C ALA A 237 5.03 13.24 2.18
N GLY A 238 5.32 12.94 3.44
CA GLY A 238 4.37 12.51 4.46
C GLY A 238 4.07 11.01 4.43
N VAL A 239 5.04 10.16 4.04
CA VAL A 239 4.89 8.69 4.09
C VAL A 239 4.69 8.24 5.54
N ASP A 240 3.82 7.24 5.76
CA ASP A 240 3.59 6.66 7.10
C ASP A 240 4.57 5.53 7.42
N MET A 241 5.01 4.80 6.39
CA MET A 241 5.87 3.63 6.56
C MET A 241 6.87 3.51 5.41
N ILE A 242 8.15 3.39 5.74
CA ILE A 242 9.23 3.11 4.78
C ILE A 242 9.53 1.61 4.81
N VAL A 243 9.63 1.00 3.65
CA VAL A 243 10.03 -0.40 3.50
C VAL A 243 11.43 -0.46 2.92
N ILE A 244 12.43 -0.85 3.71
CA ILE A 244 13.77 -1.18 3.21
C ILE A 244 13.67 -2.53 2.51
N ASP A 245 13.55 -2.49 1.19
CA ASP A 245 13.14 -3.62 0.35
C ASP A 245 14.31 -4.18 -0.46
N THR A 246 14.82 -5.33 -0.03
CA THR A 246 15.98 -6.02 -0.64
C THR A 246 15.67 -7.50 -0.90
N ALA A 247 16.42 -8.14 -1.79
CA ALA A 247 16.32 -9.58 -2.04
C ALA A 247 16.83 -10.41 -0.84
N HIS A 248 17.78 -9.86 -0.08
CA HIS A 248 18.36 -10.48 1.11
C HIS A 248 18.52 -9.44 2.22
N GLY A 249 17.59 -9.47 3.18
CA GLY A 249 17.54 -8.52 4.29
C GLY A 249 18.57 -8.74 5.39
N HIS A 250 19.14 -9.94 5.50
CA HIS A 250 20.17 -10.25 6.50
C HIS A 250 21.55 -9.80 6.06
N SER A 251 21.73 -8.50 5.88
CA SER A 251 23.00 -7.90 5.51
C SER A 251 23.27 -6.62 6.32
N GLU A 252 24.54 -6.31 6.54
CA GLU A 252 24.99 -5.10 7.27
C GLU A 252 24.43 -3.82 6.63
N GLY A 253 24.39 -3.76 5.30
CA GLY A 253 23.84 -2.61 4.58
C GLY A 253 22.36 -2.37 4.85
N VAL A 254 21.58 -3.43 5.06
CA VAL A 254 20.15 -3.31 5.41
C VAL A 254 19.98 -2.85 6.86
N ALA A 255 20.72 -3.43 7.80
CA ALA A 255 20.69 -3.00 9.21
C ALA A 255 21.04 -1.51 9.33
N HIS A 256 22.11 -1.07 8.68
CA HIS A 256 22.52 0.35 8.66
C HIS A 256 21.46 1.26 7.98
N ALA A 257 20.81 0.79 6.91
CA ALA A 257 19.74 1.56 6.26
C ALA A 257 18.51 1.73 7.19
N VAL A 258 18.18 0.70 8.00
CA VAL A 258 17.13 0.78 9.02
C VAL A 258 17.48 1.83 10.07
N GLU A 259 18.67 1.78 10.65
CA GLU A 259 19.14 2.74 11.65
C GLU A 259 19.06 4.18 11.14
N ARG A 260 19.56 4.42 9.91
CA ARG A 260 19.52 5.73 9.27
C ARG A 260 18.09 6.22 9.01
N ALA A 261 17.21 5.34 8.50
CA ALA A 261 15.82 5.67 8.25
C ALA A 261 15.06 6.01 9.55
N LYS A 262 15.31 5.27 10.63
CA LYS A 262 14.75 5.57 11.96
C LYS A 262 15.20 6.90 12.52
N ALA A 263 16.41 7.34 12.21
CA ALA A 263 16.94 8.64 12.64
C ALA A 263 16.29 9.85 11.92
N LEU A 264 15.59 9.63 10.77
CA LEU A 264 14.93 10.73 10.03
C LEU A 264 13.67 11.24 10.72
N SER A 265 12.91 10.36 11.38
CA SER A 265 11.64 10.72 11.99
C SER A 265 11.25 9.73 13.08
N ASN A 266 10.71 10.23 14.18
CA ASN A 266 10.15 9.40 15.25
C ASN A 266 8.74 8.88 14.91
N GLU A 267 8.07 9.46 13.93
CA GLU A 267 6.69 9.12 13.55
C GLU A 267 6.64 8.05 12.45
N VAL A 268 7.60 8.09 11.50
CA VAL A 268 7.63 7.17 10.37
C VAL A 268 8.09 5.79 10.81
N GLN A 269 7.32 4.78 10.43
CA GLN A 269 7.62 3.38 10.75
C GLN A 269 8.55 2.78 9.69
N VAL A 270 9.47 1.90 10.11
CA VAL A 270 10.44 1.26 9.21
C VAL A 270 10.24 -0.26 9.21
N VAL A 271 9.93 -0.80 8.04
CA VAL A 271 9.86 -2.24 7.78
C VAL A 271 11.11 -2.67 7.03
N ALA A 272 11.69 -3.78 7.39
CA ALA A 272 12.88 -4.30 6.73
C ALA A 272 12.68 -5.74 6.22
N GLY A 273 13.31 -6.05 5.10
CA GLY A 273 13.28 -7.39 4.51
C GLY A 273 13.96 -7.44 3.12
N ASN A 274 13.92 -8.63 2.46
CA ASN A 274 13.22 -9.83 2.89
C ASN A 274 14.16 -10.77 3.67
N VAL A 275 13.58 -11.47 4.61
CA VAL A 275 14.29 -12.48 5.42
C VAL A 275 13.51 -13.80 5.44
N ALA A 276 14.16 -14.87 5.91
CA ALA A 276 13.55 -16.19 6.06
C ALA A 276 14.07 -16.96 7.29
N THR A 277 14.86 -16.33 8.16
CA THR A 277 15.48 -16.99 9.33
C THR A 277 15.29 -16.17 10.61
N ALA A 278 15.30 -16.87 11.75
CA ALA A 278 15.19 -16.28 13.08
C ALA A 278 16.35 -15.31 13.39
N GLU A 279 17.57 -15.63 12.94
CA GLU A 279 18.75 -14.79 13.15
C GLU A 279 18.59 -13.44 12.43
N ALA A 280 18.11 -13.48 11.18
CA ALA A 280 17.87 -12.27 10.40
C ALA A 280 16.81 -11.38 11.05
N VAL A 281 15.74 -11.96 11.58
CA VAL A 281 14.69 -11.24 12.32
C VAL A 281 15.28 -10.50 13.52
N ARG A 282 16.05 -11.21 14.35
CA ARG A 282 16.70 -10.61 15.54
C ARG A 282 17.65 -9.49 15.18
N ALA A 283 18.43 -9.65 14.09
CA ALA A 283 19.36 -8.63 13.61
C ALA A 283 18.64 -7.35 13.19
N LEU A 284 17.55 -7.46 12.41
CA LEU A 284 16.80 -6.30 11.94
C LEU A 284 15.99 -5.61 13.05
N ILE A 285 15.45 -6.36 13.99
CA ILE A 285 14.80 -5.79 15.20
C ILE A 285 15.84 -5.05 16.04
N GLY A 286 17.04 -5.61 16.20
CA GLY A 286 18.15 -4.95 16.88
C GLY A 286 18.59 -3.64 16.22
N ALA A 287 18.46 -3.52 14.90
CA ALA A 287 18.70 -2.29 14.15
C ALA A 287 17.53 -1.27 14.23
N GLY A 288 16.41 -1.62 14.87
CA GLY A 288 15.28 -0.72 15.10
C GLY A 288 14.10 -0.88 14.11
N ALA A 289 14.02 -1.98 13.36
CA ALA A 289 12.86 -2.23 12.50
C ALA A 289 11.56 -2.37 13.31
N ASP A 290 10.49 -1.72 12.84
CA ASP A 290 9.16 -1.74 13.46
C ASP A 290 8.29 -2.92 13.01
N ALA A 291 8.65 -3.54 11.89
CA ALA A 291 8.10 -4.81 11.40
C ALA A 291 9.08 -5.50 10.45
N ILE A 292 8.90 -6.80 10.26
CA ILE A 292 9.78 -7.65 9.46
C ILE A 292 9.03 -8.23 8.27
N LYS A 293 9.60 -8.11 7.07
CA LYS A 293 9.04 -8.67 5.83
C LYS A 293 9.72 -9.98 5.46
N VAL A 294 8.93 -11.06 5.40
CA VAL A 294 9.38 -12.46 5.29
C VAL A 294 9.04 -13.05 3.93
N GLY A 295 10.06 -13.57 3.24
CA GLY A 295 9.88 -14.30 1.98
C GLY A 295 11.10 -14.22 1.07
N ILE A 296 11.83 -15.32 0.93
CA ILE A 296 12.96 -15.50 0.01
C ILE A 296 12.55 -16.48 -1.09
N GLY A 297 12.26 -15.93 -2.28
CA GLY A 297 11.93 -16.70 -3.47
C GLY A 297 10.52 -17.32 -3.57
N PRO A 298 9.48 -16.95 -2.79
CA PRO A 298 8.17 -17.57 -2.91
C PRO A 298 7.27 -16.96 -4.02
N GLY A 299 7.64 -15.82 -4.58
CA GLY A 299 6.84 -15.12 -5.58
C GLY A 299 6.67 -15.91 -6.88
N SER A 300 5.50 -15.80 -7.53
CA SER A 300 5.15 -16.56 -8.75
C SER A 300 6.05 -16.29 -9.95
N ILE A 301 6.71 -15.13 -9.98
CA ILE A 301 7.63 -14.69 -11.04
C ILE A 301 9.08 -14.58 -10.55
N CYS A 302 9.35 -15.03 -9.32
CA CYS A 302 10.68 -15.07 -8.73
C CYS A 302 11.39 -16.37 -9.13
N THR A 303 12.64 -16.27 -9.58
CA THR A 303 13.48 -17.41 -9.94
C THR A 303 14.70 -17.57 -9.03
N THR A 304 14.82 -16.81 -7.94
CA THR A 304 15.93 -16.85 -6.98
C THR A 304 16.26 -18.28 -6.54
N ARG A 305 15.23 -19.07 -6.18
CA ARG A 305 15.44 -20.48 -5.75
C ARG A 305 16.02 -21.36 -6.83
N MET A 306 15.73 -21.09 -8.10
CA MET A 306 16.24 -21.87 -9.23
C MET A 306 17.60 -21.36 -9.69
N VAL A 307 17.84 -20.05 -9.68
CA VAL A 307 19.07 -19.42 -10.16
C VAL A 307 20.18 -19.46 -9.11
N ALA A 308 19.84 -19.08 -7.86
CA ALA A 308 20.80 -19.02 -6.77
C ALA A 308 20.77 -20.26 -5.86
N GLY A 309 19.74 -21.10 -5.93
CA GLY A 309 19.55 -22.25 -5.05
C GLY A 309 19.21 -21.87 -3.60
N VAL A 310 18.80 -20.62 -3.35
CA VAL A 310 18.59 -20.07 -2.01
C VAL A 310 17.11 -19.79 -1.79
N GLY A 311 16.59 -20.14 -0.60
CA GLY A 311 15.24 -19.87 -0.17
C GLY A 311 14.77 -20.78 0.93
N VAL A 312 13.64 -20.42 1.54
CA VAL A 312 12.93 -21.26 2.52
C VAL A 312 11.47 -21.32 2.11
N PRO A 313 10.81 -22.50 2.10
CA PRO A 313 9.37 -22.63 1.88
C PRO A 313 8.59 -21.71 2.81
N GLN A 314 7.56 -21.02 2.26
CA GLN A 314 7.02 -19.80 2.86
C GLN A 314 6.34 -20.02 4.22
N LEU A 315 5.61 -21.12 4.38
CA LEU A 315 4.95 -21.42 5.65
C LEU A 315 5.97 -21.54 6.79
N THR A 316 7.03 -22.35 6.58
CA THR A 316 8.11 -22.53 7.55
C THR A 316 8.85 -21.22 7.82
N ALA A 317 9.15 -20.44 6.78
CA ALA A 317 9.78 -19.14 6.96
C ALA A 317 8.96 -18.19 7.84
N ILE A 318 7.63 -18.15 7.64
CA ILE A 318 6.74 -17.32 8.46
C ILE A 318 6.74 -17.81 9.92
N MET A 319 6.60 -19.12 10.17
CA MET A 319 6.56 -19.69 11.53
C MET A 319 7.84 -19.39 12.30
N ASP A 320 9.01 -19.63 11.69
CA ASP A 320 10.30 -19.38 12.33
C ASP A 320 10.53 -17.89 12.60
N CYS A 321 10.18 -17.04 11.64
CA CYS A 321 10.34 -15.59 11.76
C CYS A 321 9.36 -15.01 12.79
N ALA A 322 8.09 -15.44 12.80
CA ALA A 322 7.10 -14.99 13.77
C ALA A 322 7.46 -15.38 15.21
N GLN A 323 7.96 -16.61 15.40
CA GLN A 323 8.45 -17.04 16.71
C GLN A 323 9.63 -16.19 17.20
N ALA A 324 10.55 -15.83 16.30
CA ALA A 324 11.72 -15.02 16.65
C ALA A 324 11.40 -13.53 16.83
N ALA A 325 10.34 -13.03 16.20
CA ALA A 325 9.94 -11.64 16.22
C ALA A 325 9.23 -11.22 17.53
N GLY A 326 8.64 -12.19 18.25
CA GLY A 326 7.88 -11.91 19.46
C GLY A 326 6.67 -11.02 19.19
N ASP A 327 6.69 -9.82 19.76
CA ASP A 327 5.64 -8.79 19.59
C ASP A 327 5.80 -7.90 18.36
N VAL A 328 6.94 -8.01 17.65
CA VAL A 328 7.16 -7.26 16.40
C VAL A 328 6.35 -7.89 15.27
N PRO A 329 5.52 -7.10 14.56
CA PRO A 329 4.71 -7.62 13.47
C PRO A 329 5.54 -8.23 12.34
N VAL A 330 5.03 -9.33 11.77
CA VAL A 330 5.61 -10.03 10.63
C VAL A 330 4.69 -9.90 9.43
N ILE A 331 5.23 -9.54 8.28
CA ILE A 331 4.54 -9.42 7.00
C ILE A 331 4.95 -10.59 6.11
N ALA A 332 4.01 -11.47 5.78
CA ALA A 332 4.23 -12.58 4.84
C ALA A 332 4.22 -12.07 3.41
N ASP A 333 5.36 -12.07 2.73
CA ASP A 333 5.52 -11.53 1.38
C ASP A 333 5.75 -12.64 0.35
N GLY A 334 4.74 -12.85 -0.51
CA GLY A 334 4.78 -13.78 -1.62
C GLY A 334 4.28 -15.20 -1.30
N GLY A 335 4.08 -15.99 -2.38
CA GLY A 335 3.62 -17.37 -2.32
C GLY A 335 2.09 -17.54 -2.17
N ILE A 336 1.34 -16.45 -2.01
CA ILE A 336 -0.11 -16.45 -1.80
C ILE A 336 -0.81 -16.46 -3.17
N LYS A 337 -1.50 -17.56 -3.48
CA LYS A 337 -2.23 -17.80 -4.72
C LYS A 337 -3.75 -17.73 -4.52
N PHE A 338 -4.22 -18.06 -3.32
CA PHE A 338 -5.64 -18.12 -2.96
C PHE A 338 -5.87 -17.44 -1.60
N SER A 339 -7.12 -17.11 -1.30
CA SER A 339 -7.50 -16.61 0.03
C SER A 339 -7.22 -17.62 1.16
N GLY A 340 -7.23 -18.92 0.85
CA GLY A 340 -6.81 -19.97 1.79
C GLY A 340 -5.33 -19.88 2.18
N ASP A 341 -4.44 -19.55 1.23
CA ASP A 341 -3.01 -19.34 1.54
C ASP A 341 -2.81 -18.11 2.43
N PHE A 342 -3.59 -17.06 2.17
CA PHE A 342 -3.61 -15.87 3.03
C PHE A 342 -4.03 -16.23 4.46
N ALA A 343 -5.09 -17.02 4.64
CA ALA A 343 -5.52 -17.50 5.94
C ALA A 343 -4.43 -18.35 6.64
N LYS A 344 -3.76 -19.24 5.89
CA LYS A 344 -2.64 -20.05 6.39
C LYS A 344 -1.44 -19.18 6.80
N ALA A 345 -1.15 -18.10 6.05
CA ALA A 345 -0.07 -17.17 6.40
C ALA A 345 -0.35 -16.46 7.75
N ILE A 346 -1.58 -16.03 7.99
CA ILE A 346 -2.00 -15.43 9.26
C ILE A 346 -1.89 -16.47 10.37
N ALA A 347 -2.44 -17.66 10.19
CA ALA A 347 -2.38 -18.74 11.19
C ALA A 347 -0.95 -19.21 11.50
N ALA A 348 -0.02 -19.06 10.55
CA ALA A 348 1.41 -19.33 10.76
C ALA A 348 2.14 -18.27 11.59
N GLY A 349 1.46 -17.18 11.97
CA GLY A 349 1.98 -16.13 12.83
C GLY A 349 2.21 -14.78 12.14
N ALA A 350 1.94 -14.64 10.83
CA ALA A 350 2.01 -13.34 10.17
C ALA A 350 0.91 -12.39 10.68
N SER A 351 1.26 -11.13 10.89
CA SER A 351 0.29 -10.09 11.22
C SER A 351 -0.44 -9.59 9.97
N CYS A 352 0.26 -9.55 8.85
CA CYS A 352 -0.24 -9.10 7.56
C CYS A 352 0.35 -9.97 6.43
N ALA A 353 -0.31 -9.92 5.27
CA ALA A 353 0.22 -10.50 4.04
C ALA A 353 0.42 -9.42 2.97
N MET A 354 1.53 -9.51 2.25
CA MET A 354 1.81 -8.70 1.07
C MET A 354 1.52 -9.51 -0.19
N VAL A 355 0.71 -8.97 -1.08
CA VAL A 355 0.27 -9.66 -2.29
C VAL A 355 0.65 -8.88 -3.56
N GLY A 356 1.24 -9.60 -4.53
CA GLY A 356 1.62 -9.05 -5.83
C GLY A 356 0.72 -9.58 -6.96
N SER A 357 0.88 -10.86 -7.33
CA SER A 357 0.16 -11.50 -8.45
C SER A 357 -1.36 -11.43 -8.33
N MET A 358 -1.89 -11.42 -7.12
CA MET A 358 -3.33 -11.30 -6.89
C MET A 358 -3.87 -9.93 -7.33
N LEU A 359 -3.10 -8.87 -7.13
CA LEU A 359 -3.47 -7.48 -7.47
C LEU A 359 -2.95 -7.05 -8.86
N ALA A 360 -1.90 -7.68 -9.37
CA ALA A 360 -1.48 -7.48 -10.75
C ALA A 360 -2.63 -7.82 -11.71
N GLY A 361 -2.81 -7.03 -12.78
CA GLY A 361 -3.92 -7.19 -13.72
C GLY A 361 -5.23 -6.53 -13.32
N THR A 362 -5.28 -5.80 -12.19
CA THR A 362 -6.43 -4.99 -11.81
C THR A 362 -6.39 -3.60 -12.46
N ASP A 363 -7.51 -2.87 -12.42
CA ASP A 363 -7.62 -1.51 -12.97
C ASP A 363 -6.58 -0.56 -12.36
N GLU A 364 -6.38 -0.65 -11.06
CA GLU A 364 -5.53 0.23 -10.26
C GLU A 364 -4.04 -0.14 -10.34
N SER A 365 -3.68 -1.32 -10.86
CA SER A 365 -2.27 -1.67 -11.09
C SER A 365 -1.72 -0.90 -12.29
N PRO A 366 -0.41 -0.53 -12.29
CA PRO A 366 0.23 0.15 -13.42
C PRO A 366 0.21 -0.68 -14.71
N GLY A 367 0.31 0.00 -15.83
CA GLY A 367 0.40 -0.60 -17.16
C GLY A 367 -0.93 -0.68 -17.90
N GLU A 368 -0.84 -0.81 -19.21
CA GLU A 368 -1.98 -0.87 -20.11
C GLU A 368 -2.57 -2.29 -20.17
N THR A 369 -3.86 -2.36 -20.46
CA THR A 369 -4.54 -3.63 -20.75
C THR A 369 -4.27 -4.04 -22.20
N ILE A 370 -3.72 -5.23 -22.38
CA ILE A 370 -3.35 -5.80 -23.67
C ILE A 370 -4.39 -6.85 -24.06
N LEU A 371 -4.94 -6.75 -25.27
CA LEU A 371 -5.81 -7.80 -25.82
C LEU A 371 -4.95 -8.84 -26.55
N TYR A 372 -5.00 -10.09 -26.07
CA TYR A 372 -4.29 -11.21 -26.66
C TYR A 372 -5.19 -12.43 -26.77
N GLN A 373 -5.32 -13.02 -27.95
CA GLN A 373 -6.18 -14.18 -28.24
C GLN A 373 -7.63 -14.05 -27.70
N GLY A 374 -8.21 -12.84 -27.84
CA GLY A 374 -9.59 -12.56 -27.38
C GLY A 374 -9.75 -12.38 -25.87
N ARG A 375 -8.65 -12.36 -25.11
CA ARG A 375 -8.66 -12.12 -23.66
C ARG A 375 -7.80 -10.90 -23.33
N SER A 376 -8.20 -10.19 -22.28
CA SER A 376 -7.46 -9.04 -21.77
C SER A 376 -6.43 -9.46 -20.72
N PHE A 377 -5.23 -8.92 -20.82
CA PHE A 377 -4.10 -9.16 -19.92
C PHE A 377 -3.45 -7.85 -19.52
N LYS A 378 -2.69 -7.86 -18.43
CA LYS A 378 -1.74 -6.79 -18.06
C LYS A 378 -0.34 -7.38 -17.84
N ALA A 379 0.67 -6.58 -18.08
CA ALA A 379 2.05 -6.97 -17.80
C ALA A 379 2.25 -7.22 -16.30
N TYR A 380 3.01 -8.25 -15.98
CA TYR A 380 3.44 -8.55 -14.62
C TYR A 380 4.87 -9.06 -14.64
N ARG A 381 5.76 -8.44 -13.87
CA ARG A 381 7.18 -8.81 -13.87
C ARG A 381 7.78 -8.81 -12.47
N GLY A 382 8.77 -9.69 -12.29
CA GLY A 382 9.60 -9.72 -11.09
C GLY A 382 10.55 -8.54 -11.04
N MET A 383 10.82 -8.03 -9.84
CA MET A 383 11.79 -6.96 -9.63
C MET A 383 13.22 -7.37 -10.00
N GLY A 384 13.51 -8.68 -10.06
CA GLY A 384 14.76 -9.26 -10.58
C GLY A 384 14.74 -9.62 -12.06
N SER A 385 13.72 -9.23 -12.83
CA SER A 385 13.70 -9.39 -14.28
C SER A 385 14.62 -8.38 -14.97
N LEU A 386 15.09 -8.68 -16.18
CA LEU A 386 15.99 -7.79 -16.92
C LEU A 386 15.37 -6.40 -17.10
N GLY A 387 14.10 -6.31 -17.47
CA GLY A 387 13.44 -5.03 -17.68
C GLY A 387 13.21 -4.23 -16.39
N ALA A 388 13.01 -4.89 -15.25
CA ALA A 388 12.93 -4.20 -13.96
C ALA A 388 14.31 -3.73 -13.49
N MET A 389 15.35 -4.58 -13.66
CA MET A 389 16.74 -4.26 -13.30
C MET A 389 17.29 -3.09 -14.12
N ALA A 390 16.97 -3.03 -15.41
CA ALA A 390 17.34 -1.92 -16.29
C ALA A 390 16.71 -0.57 -15.87
N ARG A 391 15.60 -0.59 -15.12
CA ARG A 391 14.92 0.60 -14.60
C ARG A 391 15.32 1.00 -13.19
N GLY A 392 16.26 0.29 -12.54
CA GLY A 392 16.83 0.66 -11.25
C GLY A 392 16.71 -0.37 -10.13
N SER A 393 16.13 -1.57 -10.36
CA SER A 393 16.03 -2.60 -9.31
C SER A 393 17.26 -3.52 -9.22
N ALA A 394 18.32 -3.32 -10.03
CA ALA A 394 19.53 -4.13 -10.01
C ALA A 394 20.25 -4.10 -8.64
N ASP A 395 20.19 -2.99 -7.92
CA ASP A 395 20.77 -2.85 -6.57
C ASP A 395 20.09 -3.76 -5.53
N ARG A 396 18.80 -4.08 -5.72
CA ARG A 396 18.05 -5.04 -4.88
C ARG A 396 18.72 -6.43 -4.89
N TYR A 397 19.38 -6.77 -5.99
CA TYR A 397 20.04 -8.07 -6.25
C TYR A 397 21.56 -7.96 -6.21
N PHE A 398 22.11 -6.93 -5.58
CA PHE A 398 23.56 -6.69 -5.46
C PHE A 398 24.29 -6.53 -6.80
N GLN A 399 23.58 -6.10 -7.87
CA GLN A 399 24.10 -6.00 -9.22
C GLN A 399 24.11 -4.56 -9.77
N LYS A 400 24.15 -3.55 -8.88
CA LYS A 400 24.09 -2.13 -9.26
C LYS A 400 25.17 -1.73 -10.26
N ASP A 401 26.37 -2.28 -10.09
CA ASP A 401 27.56 -1.92 -10.88
C ASP A 401 27.80 -2.89 -12.04
N ALA A 402 26.92 -3.87 -12.25
CA ALA A 402 27.04 -4.80 -13.37
C ALA A 402 26.59 -4.15 -14.69
N ALA A 403 27.34 -4.37 -15.76
CA ALA A 403 26.93 -3.97 -17.09
C ALA A 403 25.63 -4.69 -17.48
N SER A 404 24.77 -4.04 -18.26
CA SER A 404 23.42 -4.55 -18.58
C SER A 404 23.42 -5.93 -19.25
N ASP A 405 24.46 -6.25 -20.02
CA ASP A 405 24.69 -7.55 -20.67
C ASP A 405 25.25 -8.65 -19.75
N LYS A 406 25.64 -8.27 -18.53
CA LYS A 406 26.17 -9.18 -17.50
C LYS A 406 25.25 -9.40 -16.31
N LEU A 407 24.05 -8.82 -16.34
CA LEU A 407 23.06 -9.03 -15.30
C LEU A 407 22.61 -10.49 -15.24
N VAL A 408 22.51 -11.04 -14.04
CA VAL A 408 21.95 -12.37 -13.75
C VAL A 408 20.54 -12.18 -13.20
N PRO A 409 19.48 -12.38 -14.01
CA PRO A 409 18.12 -12.16 -13.56
C PRO A 409 17.66 -13.24 -12.58
N GLU A 410 16.97 -12.80 -11.53
CA GLU A 410 16.30 -13.65 -10.54
C GLU A 410 14.77 -13.50 -10.60
N GLY A 411 14.24 -13.14 -11.75
CA GLY A 411 12.83 -13.00 -12.02
C GLY A 411 12.52 -12.98 -13.51
N ILE A 412 11.28 -13.26 -13.84
CA ILE A 412 10.79 -13.26 -15.22
C ILE A 412 9.85 -12.10 -15.48
N GLU A 413 9.63 -11.82 -16.77
CA GLU A 413 8.56 -10.96 -17.28
C GLU A 413 7.46 -11.81 -17.88
N GLY A 414 6.23 -11.47 -17.60
CA GLY A 414 5.06 -12.20 -18.08
C GLY A 414 3.82 -11.30 -18.11
N GLN A 415 2.69 -11.92 -18.22
CA GLN A 415 1.40 -11.26 -18.19
C GLN A 415 0.41 -12.05 -17.32
N VAL A 416 -0.53 -11.35 -16.73
CA VAL A 416 -1.62 -11.94 -15.95
C VAL A 416 -2.95 -11.55 -16.56
N PRO A 417 -3.99 -12.41 -16.44
CA PRO A 417 -5.33 -12.05 -16.89
C PRO A 417 -5.80 -10.76 -16.22
N TYR A 418 -6.47 -9.92 -16.99
CA TYR A 418 -7.16 -8.74 -16.45
C TYR A 418 -8.28 -9.17 -15.50
N LYS A 419 -8.41 -8.47 -14.37
CA LYS A 419 -9.26 -8.89 -13.23
C LYS A 419 -10.35 -7.87 -12.87
N GLY A 420 -10.40 -6.71 -13.55
CA GLY A 420 -11.26 -5.59 -13.16
C GLY A 420 -10.77 -4.87 -11.91
N ALA A 421 -11.67 -4.24 -11.17
CA ALA A 421 -11.32 -3.43 -10.01
C ALA A 421 -10.67 -4.24 -8.88
N ALA A 422 -9.59 -3.71 -8.29
CA ALA A 422 -8.85 -4.32 -7.17
C ALA A 422 -9.74 -4.51 -5.93
N GLY A 423 -10.70 -3.62 -5.70
CA GLY A 423 -11.67 -3.75 -4.61
C GLY A 423 -12.41 -5.10 -4.61
N ASN A 424 -12.73 -5.65 -5.79
CA ASN A 424 -13.36 -6.98 -5.90
C ASN A 424 -12.41 -8.09 -5.46
N VAL A 425 -11.13 -8.00 -5.82
CA VAL A 425 -10.11 -8.98 -5.42
C VAL A 425 -9.90 -8.92 -3.90
N LEU A 426 -9.79 -7.73 -3.34
CA LEU A 426 -9.65 -7.53 -1.89
C LEU A 426 -10.86 -8.09 -1.13
N HIS A 427 -12.07 -7.86 -1.63
CA HIS A 427 -13.30 -8.40 -1.05
C HIS A 427 -13.26 -9.94 -0.98
N GLN A 428 -12.83 -10.62 -2.06
CA GLN A 428 -12.70 -12.07 -2.08
C GLN A 428 -11.61 -12.57 -1.12
N LEU A 429 -10.47 -11.90 -1.05
CA LEU A 429 -9.38 -12.28 -0.12
C LEU A 429 -9.83 -12.17 1.34
N VAL A 430 -10.43 -11.04 1.71
CA VAL A 430 -10.91 -10.80 3.08
C VAL A 430 -12.09 -11.73 3.40
N GLY A 431 -12.98 -11.98 2.44
CA GLY A 431 -14.07 -12.93 2.58
C GLY A 431 -13.58 -14.34 2.88
N GLY A 432 -12.54 -14.81 2.17
CA GLY A 432 -11.90 -16.09 2.42
C GLY A 432 -11.22 -16.18 3.80
N LEU A 433 -10.55 -15.10 4.24
CA LEU A 433 -10.01 -15.03 5.60
C LEU A 433 -11.11 -15.14 6.66
N ARG A 434 -12.18 -14.36 6.53
CA ARG A 434 -13.33 -14.41 7.45
C ARG A 434 -14.00 -15.78 7.48
N ALA A 435 -14.09 -16.45 6.33
CA ALA A 435 -14.58 -17.84 6.28
C ALA A 435 -13.66 -18.78 7.08
N ALA A 436 -12.34 -18.68 6.91
CA ALA A 436 -11.37 -19.45 7.68
C ALA A 436 -11.50 -19.18 9.19
N MET A 437 -11.64 -17.91 9.61
CA MET A 437 -11.88 -17.51 11.01
C MET A 437 -13.17 -18.18 11.55
N GLY A 438 -14.22 -18.21 10.75
CA GLY A 438 -15.47 -18.92 11.10
C GLY A 438 -15.25 -20.41 11.29
N TYR A 439 -14.53 -21.09 10.41
CA TYR A 439 -14.25 -22.53 10.52
C TYR A 439 -13.31 -22.86 11.70
N THR A 440 -12.37 -21.99 12.03
CA THR A 440 -11.40 -22.20 13.10
C THR A 440 -11.87 -21.70 14.47
N GLY A 441 -12.99 -20.96 14.52
CA GLY A 441 -13.56 -20.41 15.75
C GLY A 441 -12.81 -19.20 16.29
N CYS A 442 -11.98 -18.53 15.45
CA CYS A 442 -11.19 -17.38 15.84
C CYS A 442 -11.94 -16.10 15.52
N ALA A 443 -12.28 -15.28 16.51
CA ALA A 443 -13.03 -14.03 16.32
C ALA A 443 -12.13 -12.89 15.82
N THR A 444 -10.81 -12.96 16.07
CA THR A 444 -9.82 -11.95 15.73
C THR A 444 -8.63 -12.55 14.98
N VAL A 445 -7.88 -11.71 14.28
CA VAL A 445 -6.62 -12.09 13.64
C VAL A 445 -5.62 -12.61 14.69
N GLU A 446 -5.57 -11.99 15.85
CA GLU A 446 -4.66 -12.41 16.92
C GLU A 446 -4.98 -13.82 17.48
N GLU A 447 -6.28 -14.14 17.66
CA GLU A 447 -6.69 -15.51 18.02
C GLU A 447 -6.27 -16.50 16.92
N MET A 448 -6.44 -16.14 15.64
CA MET A 448 -6.06 -17.01 14.53
C MET A 448 -4.55 -17.30 14.51
N ARG A 449 -3.72 -16.31 14.78
CA ARG A 449 -2.25 -16.42 14.89
C ARG A 449 -1.82 -17.33 16.03
N ARG A 450 -2.58 -17.38 17.14
CA ARG A 450 -2.24 -18.11 18.35
C ARG A 450 -2.84 -19.51 18.43
N ASP A 451 -4.10 -19.67 18.01
CA ASP A 451 -4.92 -20.84 18.39
C ASP A 451 -5.11 -21.84 17.25
N CYS A 452 -4.88 -21.45 15.99
CA CYS A 452 -5.04 -22.33 14.83
C CYS A 452 -4.06 -23.50 14.84
N LYS A 453 -4.53 -24.63 14.34
CA LYS A 453 -3.73 -25.85 14.17
C LYS A 453 -3.65 -26.22 12.70
N PHE A 454 -2.50 -26.75 12.31
CA PHE A 454 -2.29 -27.28 10.97
C PHE A 454 -2.29 -28.81 10.97
N VAL A 455 -2.74 -29.38 9.86
CA VAL A 455 -2.50 -30.77 9.49
C VAL A 455 -1.66 -30.77 8.21
N ARG A 456 -0.63 -31.60 8.18
CA ARG A 456 0.14 -31.84 6.95
C ARG A 456 -0.64 -32.76 6.04
N ILE A 457 -0.66 -32.44 4.73
CA ILE A 457 -1.32 -33.23 3.70
C ILE A 457 -0.28 -33.82 2.72
N THR A 458 -0.69 -34.85 2.00
CA THR A 458 0.07 -35.45 0.91
C THR A 458 -0.27 -34.77 -0.42
N GLY A 459 0.47 -35.08 -1.49
CA GLY A 459 0.10 -34.67 -2.86
C GLY A 459 -1.30 -35.17 -3.28
N ALA A 460 -1.75 -36.29 -2.75
CA ALA A 460 -3.13 -36.78 -2.96
C ALA A 460 -4.15 -35.88 -2.25
N GLY A 461 -3.87 -35.48 -1.00
CA GLY A 461 -4.72 -34.53 -0.26
C GLY A 461 -4.76 -33.14 -0.90
N LEU A 462 -3.65 -32.68 -1.50
CA LEU A 462 -3.65 -31.45 -2.28
C LEU A 462 -4.55 -31.58 -3.52
N LYS A 463 -4.46 -32.68 -4.26
CA LYS A 463 -5.33 -32.93 -5.42
C LYS A 463 -6.81 -33.00 -5.03
N GLU A 464 -7.14 -33.62 -3.90
CA GLU A 464 -8.49 -33.64 -3.32
C GLU A 464 -8.99 -32.25 -2.95
N SER A 465 -8.09 -31.34 -2.54
CA SER A 465 -8.44 -29.95 -2.16
C SER A 465 -8.82 -29.08 -3.36
N HIS A 466 -8.41 -29.44 -4.55
CA HIS A 466 -8.82 -28.77 -5.79
C HIS A 466 -10.09 -29.40 -6.37
N VAL A 467 -10.81 -28.64 -7.19
CA VAL A 467 -11.96 -29.17 -7.94
C VAL A 467 -11.49 -30.34 -8.80
N HIS A 468 -12.16 -31.50 -8.66
CA HIS A 468 -11.85 -32.73 -9.36
C HIS A 468 -13.13 -33.45 -9.80
N ASP A 469 -13.01 -34.31 -10.78
CA ASP A 469 -14.09 -35.17 -11.33
C ASP A 469 -15.31 -34.39 -11.89
N VAL A 470 -15.13 -33.08 -12.20
CA VAL A 470 -16.14 -32.23 -12.82
C VAL A 470 -15.52 -31.30 -13.86
N GLN A 471 -16.31 -30.95 -14.87
CA GLN A 471 -15.94 -29.88 -15.81
C GLN A 471 -16.50 -28.57 -15.32
N ILE A 472 -15.60 -27.57 -15.12
CA ILE A 472 -16.03 -26.24 -14.74
C ILE A 472 -16.73 -25.56 -15.90
N THR A 473 -18.00 -25.24 -15.73
CA THR A 473 -18.81 -24.52 -16.73
C THR A 473 -18.84 -23.00 -16.45
N ARG A 474 -18.59 -22.62 -15.20
CA ARG A 474 -18.48 -21.20 -14.76
C ARG A 474 -17.44 -21.09 -13.66
N GLU A 475 -16.41 -20.30 -13.90
CA GLU A 475 -15.40 -19.99 -12.88
C GLU A 475 -15.99 -19.16 -11.73
N SER A 476 -15.56 -19.42 -10.51
CA SER A 476 -15.86 -18.55 -9.39
C SER A 476 -14.83 -17.39 -9.30
N PRO A 477 -15.21 -16.22 -8.75
CA PRO A 477 -14.31 -15.07 -8.72
C PRO A 477 -13.04 -15.29 -7.88
N ASN A 478 -13.08 -16.25 -6.95
CA ASN A 478 -12.00 -16.57 -6.00
C ASN A 478 -11.30 -17.91 -6.28
N TYR A 479 -11.70 -18.64 -7.31
CA TYR A 479 -11.06 -19.88 -7.73
C TYR A 479 -10.96 -19.94 -9.24
N ARG A 480 -9.74 -19.88 -9.76
CA ARG A 480 -9.41 -20.02 -11.17
C ARG A 480 -8.33 -21.09 -11.32
N ILE A 481 -8.51 -21.97 -12.26
CA ILE A 481 -7.46 -22.89 -12.70
C ILE A 481 -6.70 -22.14 -13.79
N GLY A 482 -5.37 -21.92 -13.55
CA GLY A 482 -4.48 -21.16 -14.44
C GLY A 482 -4.28 -21.82 -15.80
#